data_98ce688dd59fe11c24bd93b6bccfacd2
#
_entry.id   98ce688dd59fe11c24bd93b6bccfacd2
#
_cell.length_a   1.000
_cell.length_b   1.000
_cell.length_c   1.000
_cell.angle_alpha   90.00
_cell.angle_beta   90.00
_cell.angle_gamma   90.00
#
_symmetry.space_group_name_H-M   'P 1'
#
loop_
_entity.id
_entity.type
_entity.pdbx_description
1 polymer ?
#
loop_
_entity_poly.entity_id
_entity_poly.type
_entity_poly.pdbx_seq_one_letter_code
_entity_poly.pdbx_strand_id
1 'polypeptide(L)'
;RGAGGISLIIFDEVAYMDKETWDTVRPILSDNLGKSLMITTPNGVNWFYDLFENAKRRDDWAVFHYPTENSPRIDKQELELAKEELGSLVFAQEFLAEFTEVGNMFKREWFRYFEILNENTEEPEYLVDGEVYKHSDLSFFGTMDTALSQKETADYSVIMVVGTTPDGKMLIMDIYRDRLAAPDLVPRIEYTIQKFNLAWLGVEDSSFGLGIIQMARRQGLPIKNLKADKSKTARAVPAAAGVENGTIYFLKNAKWLVEFEKELTSFPSSGTHDDQVDALAYAARHGIVRKTKWSVI
;
A
#
# COMPACT_ATOMS: atom_id res chain seq x y z
N ARG A 1 -8.89 -1.31 -33.77
CA ARG A 1 -8.54 -0.63 -35.02
C ARG A 1 -9.73 -0.75 -35.96
N GLY A 2 -10.32 0.37 -36.42
CA GLY A 2 -11.48 0.36 -37.33
C GLY A 2 -12.55 1.42 -37.07
N ALA A 3 -12.40 2.25 -36.04
CA ALA A 3 -13.29 3.39 -35.82
C ALA A 3 -12.72 4.62 -36.56
N GLY A 4 -13.13 4.83 -37.82
CA GLY A 4 -12.90 6.08 -38.54
C GLY A 4 -13.97 7.12 -38.19
N GLY A 5 -13.62 8.41 -38.22
CA GLY A 5 -14.61 9.47 -38.07
C GLY A 5 -14.85 9.98 -36.66
N ILE A 6 -13.98 9.70 -35.70
CA ILE A 6 -14.12 10.17 -34.31
C ILE A 6 -13.65 11.63 -34.21
N SER A 7 -14.53 12.52 -33.76
CA SER A 7 -14.27 13.94 -33.57
C SER A 7 -13.94 14.34 -32.13
N LEU A 8 -14.29 13.52 -31.13
CA LEU A 8 -13.99 13.73 -29.71
C LEU A 8 -13.82 12.38 -28.99
N ILE A 9 -12.78 12.28 -28.20
CA ILE A 9 -12.59 11.18 -27.25
C ILE A 9 -12.44 11.75 -25.86
N ILE A 10 -13.16 11.18 -24.90
CA ILE A 10 -13.08 11.55 -23.50
C ILE A 10 -12.39 10.40 -22.74
N PHE A 11 -11.32 10.71 -22.03
CA PHE A 11 -10.64 9.81 -21.10
C PHE A 11 -11.00 10.24 -19.69
N ASP A 12 -11.60 9.34 -18.94
CA ASP A 12 -11.87 9.53 -17.53
C ASP A 12 -10.85 8.72 -16.71
N GLU A 13 -10.30 9.32 -15.65
CA GLU A 13 -9.22 8.76 -14.83
C GLU A 13 -7.97 8.34 -15.65
N VAL A 14 -7.57 9.19 -16.60
CA VAL A 14 -6.52 8.86 -17.57
C VAL A 14 -5.14 8.61 -16.93
N ALA A 15 -4.82 9.20 -15.78
CA ALA A 15 -3.56 8.95 -15.07
C ALA A 15 -3.44 7.52 -14.54
N TYR A 16 -4.55 6.78 -14.46
CA TYR A 16 -4.61 5.37 -14.04
C TYR A 16 -4.61 4.39 -15.22
N MET A 17 -4.63 4.89 -16.45
CA MET A 17 -4.56 4.08 -17.66
C MET A 17 -3.13 3.87 -18.11
N ASP A 18 -2.86 2.72 -18.76
CA ASP A 18 -1.57 2.48 -19.39
C ASP A 18 -1.34 3.45 -20.56
N LYS A 19 -0.11 3.91 -20.73
CA LYS A 19 0.29 4.78 -21.84
C LYS A 19 -0.06 4.21 -23.20
N GLU A 20 0.01 2.88 -23.35
CA GLU A 20 -0.34 2.17 -24.58
C GLU A 20 -1.78 2.47 -25.03
N THR A 21 -2.71 2.72 -24.12
CA THR A 21 -4.08 3.15 -24.42
C THR A 21 -4.07 4.46 -25.18
N TRP A 22 -3.33 5.46 -24.71
CA TRP A 22 -3.17 6.73 -25.41
C TRP A 22 -2.46 6.56 -26.76
N ASP A 23 -1.36 5.84 -26.80
CA ASP A 23 -0.56 5.62 -28.00
C ASP A 23 -1.37 4.90 -29.10
N THR A 24 -2.31 4.03 -28.70
CA THR A 24 -3.21 3.31 -29.62
C THR A 24 -4.34 4.21 -30.18
N VAL A 25 -4.86 5.09 -29.32
CA VAL A 25 -6.04 5.91 -29.63
C VAL A 25 -5.66 7.22 -30.36
N ARG A 26 -4.51 7.79 -30.04
CA ARG A 26 -4.04 9.07 -30.60
C ARG A 26 -4.06 9.14 -32.14
N PRO A 27 -3.66 8.10 -32.90
CA PRO A 27 -3.73 8.11 -34.36
C PRO A 27 -5.16 8.23 -34.91
N ILE A 28 -6.17 7.70 -34.22
CA ILE A 28 -7.57 7.73 -34.63
C ILE A 28 -8.10 9.17 -34.71
N LEU A 29 -7.64 10.05 -33.84
CA LEU A 29 -7.99 11.48 -33.85
C LEU A 29 -7.40 12.24 -35.06
N SER A 30 -6.34 11.72 -35.65
CA SER A 30 -5.65 12.40 -36.75
C SER A 30 -6.46 12.41 -38.06
N ASP A 31 -7.32 11.41 -38.27
CA ASP A 31 -8.10 11.26 -39.49
C ASP A 31 -9.14 12.39 -39.67
N ASN A 32 -9.67 12.92 -38.55
CA ASN A 32 -10.73 13.93 -38.56
C ASN A 32 -10.37 15.22 -37.82
N LEU A 33 -9.09 15.45 -37.51
CA LEU A 33 -8.67 16.55 -36.64
C LEU A 33 -9.44 16.55 -35.30
N GLY A 34 -9.70 15.34 -34.80
CA GLY A 34 -10.47 15.11 -33.59
C GLY A 34 -9.77 15.64 -32.35
N LYS A 35 -10.54 15.88 -31.30
CA LYS A 35 -10.08 16.40 -30.04
C LYS A 35 -10.10 15.31 -28.95
N SER A 36 -9.27 15.46 -27.91
CA SER A 36 -9.34 14.66 -26.70
C SER A 36 -9.64 15.56 -25.50
N LEU A 37 -10.46 15.06 -24.59
CA LEU A 37 -10.65 15.61 -23.26
C LEU A 37 -10.15 14.56 -22.25
N MET A 38 -9.22 14.96 -21.38
CA MET A 38 -8.65 14.09 -20.38
C MET A 38 -8.98 14.63 -19.01
N ILE A 39 -9.58 13.79 -18.17
CA ILE A 39 -9.99 14.12 -16.81
C ILE A 39 -9.35 13.10 -15.88
N THR A 40 -8.77 13.52 -14.78
CA THR A 40 -8.17 12.61 -13.80
C THR A 40 -7.77 13.31 -12.51
N THR A 41 -7.71 12.54 -11.45
CA THR A 41 -6.87 12.84 -10.28
C THR A 41 -5.43 12.45 -10.61
N PRO A 42 -4.40 13.20 -10.17
CA PRO A 42 -3.00 12.81 -10.32
C PRO A 42 -2.71 11.43 -9.72
N ASN A 43 -1.82 10.68 -10.33
CA ASN A 43 -1.39 9.36 -9.85
C ASN A 43 0.14 9.27 -9.89
N GLY A 44 0.80 9.99 -9.00
CA GLY A 44 2.24 10.12 -8.97
C GLY A 44 2.81 10.79 -10.24
N VAL A 45 4.13 10.75 -10.38
CA VAL A 45 4.83 11.22 -11.59
C VAL A 45 4.89 10.06 -12.60
N ASN A 46 3.95 10.03 -13.52
CA ASN A 46 3.81 9.00 -14.54
C ASN A 46 3.77 9.61 -15.97
N TRP A 47 3.48 8.80 -17.00
CA TRP A 47 3.40 9.26 -18.37
C TRP A 47 2.39 10.40 -18.59
N PHE A 48 1.31 10.46 -17.79
CA PHE A 48 0.33 11.53 -17.88
C PHE A 48 0.87 12.85 -17.30
N TYR A 49 1.69 12.78 -16.23
CA TYR A 49 2.42 13.95 -15.73
C TYR A 49 3.28 14.57 -16.84
N ASP A 50 4.06 13.75 -17.57
CA ASP A 50 4.89 14.23 -18.67
C ASP A 50 4.04 14.88 -19.77
N LEU A 51 2.89 14.27 -20.10
CA LEU A 51 1.94 14.82 -21.06
C LEU A 51 1.37 16.16 -20.56
N PHE A 52 0.96 16.24 -19.29
CA PHE A 52 0.40 17.44 -18.66
C PHE A 52 1.41 18.60 -18.65
N GLU A 53 2.66 18.34 -18.24
CA GLU A 53 3.71 19.35 -18.25
C GLU A 53 4.08 19.81 -19.67
N ASN A 54 4.10 18.90 -20.63
CA ASN A 54 4.33 19.26 -22.02
C ASN A 54 3.16 20.05 -22.63
N ALA A 55 1.92 19.71 -22.25
CA ALA A 55 0.71 20.40 -22.72
C ALA A 55 0.68 21.88 -22.31
N LYS A 56 1.21 22.24 -21.13
CA LYS A 56 1.32 23.65 -20.67
C LYS A 56 2.13 24.54 -21.61
N ARG A 57 2.98 23.95 -22.45
CA ARG A 57 3.90 24.67 -23.36
C ARG A 57 3.40 24.70 -24.80
N ARG A 58 2.19 24.23 -25.05
CA ARG A 58 1.63 24.02 -26.40
C ARG A 58 0.36 24.84 -26.57
N ASP A 59 0.25 25.53 -27.70
CA ASP A 59 -0.90 26.38 -28.05
C ASP A 59 -2.15 25.58 -28.48
N ASP A 60 -1.97 24.31 -28.86
CA ASP A 60 -3.06 23.41 -29.24
C ASP A 60 -3.68 22.62 -28.08
N TRP A 61 -3.22 22.89 -26.83
CA TRP A 61 -3.74 22.30 -25.61
C TRP A 61 -4.25 23.37 -24.64
N ALA A 62 -5.33 23.04 -23.95
CA ALA A 62 -5.80 23.77 -22.77
C ALA A 62 -5.62 22.89 -21.53
N VAL A 63 -4.95 23.42 -20.51
CA VAL A 63 -4.65 22.71 -19.28
C VAL A 63 -5.37 23.39 -18.11
N PHE A 64 -6.05 22.61 -17.31
CA PHE A 64 -6.80 23.04 -16.15
C PHE A 64 -6.31 22.28 -14.91
N HIS A 65 -6.24 22.99 -13.78
CA HIS A 65 -5.87 22.42 -12.49
C HIS A 65 -6.81 23.00 -11.42
N TYR A 66 -7.57 22.10 -10.77
CA TYR A 66 -8.60 22.49 -9.82
C TYR A 66 -8.43 21.71 -8.49
N PRO A 67 -7.67 22.26 -7.53
CA PRO A 67 -7.64 21.71 -6.18
C PRO A 67 -9.01 21.76 -5.52
N THR A 68 -9.33 20.76 -4.72
CA THR A 68 -10.60 20.66 -3.99
C THR A 68 -10.78 21.80 -2.99
N GLU A 69 -9.69 22.31 -2.40
CA GLU A 69 -9.70 23.46 -1.49
C GLU A 69 -10.29 24.74 -2.13
N ASN A 70 -10.23 24.84 -3.46
CA ASN A 70 -10.80 25.97 -4.21
C ASN A 70 -12.29 25.78 -4.53
N SER A 71 -12.88 24.65 -4.15
CA SER A 71 -14.28 24.38 -4.38
C SER A 71 -15.18 25.08 -3.34
N PRO A 72 -16.13 25.92 -3.76
CA PRO A 72 -17.05 26.57 -2.83
C PRO A 72 -18.08 25.61 -2.22
N ARG A 73 -18.09 24.35 -2.63
CA ARG A 73 -19.07 23.33 -2.20
C ARG A 73 -18.54 22.44 -1.09
N ILE A 74 -17.25 22.48 -0.79
CA ILE A 74 -16.62 21.61 0.20
C ILE A 74 -16.45 22.40 1.51
N ASP A 75 -16.87 21.79 2.60
CA ASP A 75 -16.68 22.32 3.94
C ASP A 75 -15.19 22.29 4.31
N LYS A 76 -14.68 23.38 4.86
CA LYS A 76 -13.30 23.48 5.32
C LYS A 76 -12.99 22.52 6.46
N GLN A 77 -13.99 22.23 7.31
CA GLN A 77 -13.80 21.26 8.40
C GLN A 77 -13.62 19.85 7.86
N GLU A 78 -14.33 19.49 6.79
CA GLU A 78 -14.16 18.21 6.12
C GLU A 78 -12.77 18.06 5.48
N LEU A 79 -12.24 19.14 4.91
CA LEU A 79 -10.87 19.18 4.38
C LEU A 79 -9.81 18.95 5.46
N GLU A 80 -9.95 19.59 6.62
CA GLU A 80 -9.02 19.40 7.74
C GLU A 80 -9.10 17.96 8.28
N LEU A 81 -10.29 17.39 8.43
CA LEU A 81 -10.47 15.99 8.82
C LEU A 81 -9.84 15.04 7.80
N ALA A 82 -10.08 15.26 6.51
CA ALA A 82 -9.47 14.46 5.45
C ALA A 82 -7.94 14.54 5.48
N LYS A 83 -7.38 15.71 5.77
CA LYS A 83 -5.94 15.91 5.90
C LYS A 83 -5.34 15.16 7.08
N GLU A 84 -6.05 15.11 8.21
CA GLU A 84 -5.63 14.34 9.38
C GLU A 84 -5.75 12.83 9.17
N GLU A 85 -6.75 12.38 8.40
CA GLU A 85 -7.02 10.95 8.20
C GLU A 85 -6.19 10.30 7.08
N LEU A 86 -5.88 11.05 6.01
CA LEU A 86 -5.35 10.46 4.77
C LEU A 86 -3.83 10.45 4.66
N GLY A 87 -3.11 11.16 5.51
CA GLY A 87 -1.68 11.39 5.33
C GLY A 87 -1.36 12.36 4.17
N SER A 88 -0.20 13.00 4.25
CA SER A 88 0.14 14.14 3.39
C SER A 88 0.17 13.81 1.89
N LEU A 89 0.67 12.64 1.50
CA LEU A 89 0.76 12.22 0.10
C LEU A 89 -0.60 12.02 -0.55
N VAL A 90 -1.50 11.32 0.15
CA VAL A 90 -2.86 11.06 -0.36
C VAL A 90 -3.64 12.36 -0.44
N PHE A 91 -3.54 13.19 0.61
CA PHE A 91 -4.22 14.47 0.64
C PHE A 91 -3.75 15.39 -0.51
N ALA A 92 -2.43 15.46 -0.75
CA ALA A 92 -1.88 16.25 -1.85
C ALA A 92 -2.39 15.75 -3.21
N GLN A 93 -2.45 14.45 -3.42
CA GLN A 93 -2.93 13.86 -4.67
C GLN A 93 -4.43 14.04 -4.86
N GLU A 94 -5.26 13.63 -3.87
CA GLU A 94 -6.71 13.55 -4.02
C GLU A 94 -7.42 14.90 -3.82
N PHE A 95 -6.88 15.78 -2.97
CA PHE A 95 -7.54 17.04 -2.63
C PHE A 95 -6.84 18.28 -3.20
N LEU A 96 -5.50 18.25 -3.34
CA LEU A 96 -4.77 19.36 -3.94
C LEU A 96 -4.49 19.17 -5.42
N ALA A 97 -4.84 17.99 -5.98
CA ALA A 97 -4.57 17.62 -7.36
C ALA A 97 -3.08 17.73 -7.74
N GLU A 98 -2.18 17.47 -6.79
CA GLU A 98 -0.74 17.56 -7.00
C GLU A 98 -0.18 16.23 -7.54
N PHE A 99 0.70 16.34 -8.54
CA PHE A 99 1.53 15.22 -8.96
C PHE A 99 2.66 15.07 -7.93
N THR A 100 2.44 14.21 -6.97
CA THR A 100 3.43 13.95 -5.92
C THR A 100 4.58 13.12 -6.50
N GLU A 101 5.80 13.64 -6.45
CA GLU A 101 6.97 12.79 -6.65
C GLU A 101 7.01 11.76 -5.52
N VAL A 102 7.02 10.49 -5.90
CA VAL A 102 7.20 9.40 -4.94
C VAL A 102 8.70 9.30 -4.60
N GLY A 103 9.24 10.38 -4.06
CA GLY A 103 10.54 10.39 -3.42
C GLY A 103 10.32 10.10 -1.93
N ASN A 104 10.92 9.03 -1.41
CA ASN A 104 10.85 8.64 0.00
C ASN A 104 9.42 8.60 0.55
N MET A 105 8.64 7.61 0.11
CA MET A 105 7.26 7.40 0.57
C MET A 105 7.17 7.23 2.09
N PHE A 106 8.24 6.73 2.71
CA PHE A 106 8.37 6.60 4.16
C PHE A 106 9.53 7.44 4.66
N LYS A 107 9.26 8.31 5.63
CA LYS A 107 10.29 9.14 6.26
C LYS A 107 10.64 8.56 7.63
N ARG A 108 11.94 8.52 7.95
CA ARG A 108 12.42 8.00 9.24
C ARG A 108 11.84 8.74 10.44
N GLU A 109 11.55 10.03 10.30
CA GLU A 109 10.96 10.88 11.35
C GLU A 109 9.53 10.48 11.74
N TRP A 110 8.85 9.70 10.90
CA TRP A 110 7.50 9.19 11.16
C TRP A 110 7.50 7.86 11.91
N PHE A 111 8.65 7.17 12.03
CA PHE A 111 8.74 5.86 12.63
C PHE A 111 8.48 5.93 14.12
N ARG A 112 7.55 5.12 14.59
CA ARG A 112 7.19 4.98 16.01
C ARG A 112 7.42 3.56 16.45
N TYR A 113 7.72 3.41 17.73
CA TYR A 113 8.15 2.12 18.26
C TYR A 113 7.31 1.76 19.48
N PHE A 114 7.15 0.45 19.68
CA PHE A 114 6.60 -0.12 20.89
C PHE A 114 7.60 -1.08 21.53
N GLU A 115 7.40 -1.38 22.81
CA GLU A 115 8.24 -2.28 23.58
C GLU A 115 7.38 -3.43 24.12
N ILE A 116 7.97 -4.64 24.23
CA ILE A 116 7.35 -5.75 24.92
C ILE A 116 7.85 -5.74 26.37
N LEU A 117 6.90 -5.64 27.30
CA LEU A 117 7.16 -5.76 28.71
C LEU A 117 6.89 -7.21 29.13
N ASN A 118 7.68 -7.74 30.05
CA ASN A 118 7.49 -9.09 30.59
C ASN A 118 7.48 -10.21 29.50
N GLU A 119 8.36 -10.10 28.50
CA GLU A 119 8.42 -10.98 27.32
C GLU A 119 8.41 -12.48 27.64
N ASN A 120 8.92 -12.88 28.81
CA ASN A 120 9.05 -14.29 29.22
C ASN A 120 7.88 -14.77 30.11
N THR A 121 6.76 -14.07 30.11
CA THR A 121 5.55 -14.47 30.86
C THR A 121 4.51 -15.10 29.93
N GLU A 122 3.51 -15.77 30.51
CA GLU A 122 2.39 -16.32 29.75
C GLU A 122 1.53 -15.24 29.12
N GLU A 123 1.55 -14.01 29.67
CA GLU A 123 0.81 -12.86 29.17
C GLU A 123 1.73 -11.64 29.08
N PRO A 124 2.49 -11.49 27.98
CA PRO A 124 3.31 -10.31 27.73
C PRO A 124 2.45 -9.06 27.57
N GLU A 125 3.01 -7.91 27.92
CA GLU A 125 2.37 -6.61 27.77
C GLU A 125 3.12 -5.76 26.73
N TYR A 126 2.40 -4.86 26.07
CA TYR A 126 2.93 -4.02 25.00
C TYR A 126 2.79 -2.56 25.40
N LEU A 127 3.93 -1.87 25.51
CA LEU A 127 3.97 -0.43 25.79
C LEU A 127 3.99 0.35 24.47
N VAL A 128 2.93 1.12 24.20
CA VAL A 128 2.72 1.89 22.97
C VAL A 128 2.31 3.31 23.33
N ASP A 129 3.15 4.30 23.06
CA ASP A 129 2.89 5.73 23.38
C ASP A 129 2.49 5.97 24.86
N GLY A 130 3.08 5.22 25.79
CA GLY A 130 2.78 5.34 27.23
C GLY A 130 1.55 4.56 27.69
N GLU A 131 0.81 3.93 26.81
CA GLU A 131 -0.30 3.02 27.11
C GLU A 131 0.19 1.57 27.12
N VAL A 132 -0.36 0.77 28.02
CA VAL A 132 -0.03 -0.65 28.16
C VAL A 132 -1.21 -1.51 27.73
N TYR A 133 -0.97 -2.40 26.77
CA TYR A 133 -1.95 -3.37 26.27
C TYR A 133 -1.53 -4.78 26.68
N LYS A 134 -2.44 -5.60 27.12
CA LYS A 134 -2.20 -7.03 27.38
C LYS A 134 -2.23 -7.82 26.09
N HIS A 135 -1.55 -8.96 26.07
CA HIS A 135 -1.57 -9.86 24.92
C HIS A 135 -3.00 -10.29 24.53
N SER A 136 -3.83 -10.55 25.52
CA SER A 136 -5.25 -10.92 25.37
C SER A 136 -6.12 -9.83 24.72
N ASP A 137 -5.69 -8.56 24.79
CA ASP A 137 -6.41 -7.44 24.17
C ASP A 137 -6.16 -7.31 22.66
N LEU A 138 -5.08 -7.92 22.17
CA LEU A 138 -4.67 -7.82 20.78
C LEU A 138 -5.29 -8.92 19.92
N SER A 139 -5.56 -8.59 18.66
CA SER A 139 -5.88 -9.56 17.62
C SER A 139 -4.70 -9.69 16.66
N PHE A 140 -4.29 -10.93 16.38
CA PHE A 140 -3.11 -11.19 15.55
C PHE A 140 -3.48 -11.72 14.18
N PHE A 141 -2.81 -11.22 13.16
CA PHE A 141 -2.88 -11.72 11.79
C PHE A 141 -1.51 -11.62 11.12
N GLY A 142 -1.36 -12.27 9.96
CA GLY A 142 -0.14 -12.17 9.18
C GLY A 142 -0.41 -11.81 7.72
N THR A 143 0.60 -11.25 7.06
CA THR A 143 0.61 -11.06 5.60
C THR A 143 1.89 -11.63 5.02
N MET A 144 1.80 -12.18 3.82
CA MET A 144 2.93 -12.81 3.15
C MET A 144 3.02 -12.35 1.71
N ASP A 145 4.20 -11.87 1.35
CA ASP A 145 4.66 -11.74 -0.02
C ASP A 145 5.52 -12.95 -0.40
N THR A 146 5.29 -13.52 -1.58
CA THR A 146 5.92 -14.79 -2.01
C THR A 146 6.88 -14.59 -3.16
N ALA A 147 8.15 -14.97 -2.99
CA ALA A 147 9.12 -15.01 -4.08
C ALA A 147 9.13 -16.33 -4.84
N LEU A 148 9.35 -16.26 -6.15
CA LEU A 148 9.28 -17.41 -7.09
C LEU A 148 10.53 -18.28 -7.14
N SER A 149 11.67 -17.90 -6.55
CA SER A 149 12.95 -18.53 -6.88
C SER A 149 13.97 -18.48 -5.74
N GLN A 150 14.77 -19.54 -5.62
CA GLN A 150 15.90 -19.66 -4.68
C GLN A 150 17.23 -19.09 -5.22
N LYS A 151 17.25 -18.50 -6.42
CA LYS A 151 18.49 -17.93 -6.98
C LYS A 151 18.97 -16.78 -6.12
N GLU A 152 20.28 -16.56 -6.04
CA GLU A 152 20.89 -15.45 -5.28
C GLU A 152 20.40 -14.06 -5.71
N THR A 153 19.87 -13.96 -6.93
CA THR A 153 19.28 -12.74 -7.49
C THR A 153 17.75 -12.67 -7.35
N ALA A 154 17.12 -13.64 -6.64
CA ALA A 154 15.67 -13.69 -6.47
C ALA A 154 15.21 -12.83 -5.28
N ASP A 155 13.96 -12.41 -5.36
CA ASP A 155 13.27 -11.72 -4.27
C ASP A 155 13.10 -12.65 -3.06
N TYR A 156 12.85 -12.08 -1.91
CA TYR A 156 12.63 -12.80 -0.66
C TYR A 156 11.15 -13.13 -0.46
N SER A 157 10.88 -14.30 0.12
CA SER A 157 9.57 -14.52 0.74
C SER A 157 9.55 -13.85 2.12
N VAL A 158 8.56 -13.02 2.35
CA VAL A 158 8.40 -12.26 3.59
C VAL A 158 7.09 -12.65 4.26
N ILE A 159 7.15 -13.00 5.55
CA ILE A 159 5.97 -13.13 6.40
C ILE A 159 6.05 -12.05 7.47
N MET A 160 5.06 -11.17 7.50
CA MET A 160 4.91 -10.13 8.50
C MET A 160 3.80 -10.48 9.48
N VAL A 161 4.08 -10.42 10.76
CA VAL A 161 3.13 -10.66 11.85
C VAL A 161 2.70 -9.32 12.45
N VAL A 162 1.40 -9.14 12.58
CA VAL A 162 0.78 -7.90 13.04
C VAL A 162 -0.16 -8.17 14.21
N GLY A 163 -0.01 -7.40 15.28
CA GLY A 163 -0.99 -7.28 16.36
C GLY A 163 -1.81 -6.00 16.18
N THR A 164 -3.12 -6.08 16.34
CA THR A 164 -4.00 -4.90 16.34
C THR A 164 -4.56 -4.67 17.74
N THR A 165 -4.44 -3.44 18.21
CA THR A 165 -5.00 -3.01 19.50
C THR A 165 -6.49 -2.69 19.39
N PRO A 166 -7.26 -2.66 20.49
CA PRO A 166 -8.69 -2.32 20.47
C PRO A 166 -9.00 -0.92 19.92
N ASP A 167 -8.07 0.02 20.06
CA ASP A 167 -8.17 1.39 19.56
C ASP A 167 -7.69 1.56 18.09
N GLY A 168 -7.19 0.46 17.49
CA GLY A 168 -6.87 0.39 16.06
C GLY A 168 -5.41 0.67 15.68
N LYS A 169 -4.49 0.68 16.66
CA LYS A 169 -3.05 0.72 16.38
C LYS A 169 -2.59 -0.63 15.84
N MET A 170 -1.65 -0.62 14.91
CA MET A 170 -1.02 -1.81 14.32
C MET A 170 0.41 -1.93 14.83
N LEU A 171 0.71 -3.04 15.44
CA LEU A 171 2.03 -3.38 15.99
C LEU A 171 2.70 -4.42 15.08
N ILE A 172 3.80 -4.07 14.43
CA ILE A 172 4.58 -5.03 13.64
C ILE A 172 5.43 -5.84 14.61
N MET A 173 4.95 -7.08 14.87
CA MET A 173 5.46 -7.97 15.93
C MET A 173 6.70 -8.73 15.49
N ASP A 174 6.69 -9.26 14.26
CA ASP A 174 7.79 -10.05 13.72
C ASP A 174 7.79 -9.96 12.19
N ILE A 175 8.99 -10.01 11.60
CA ILE A 175 9.19 -10.11 10.16
C ILE A 175 10.15 -11.27 9.92
N TYR A 176 9.65 -12.30 9.25
CA TYR A 176 10.46 -13.38 8.70
C TYR A 176 10.73 -13.10 7.22
N ARG A 177 12.00 -13.04 6.84
CA ARG A 177 12.46 -12.78 5.48
C ARG A 177 13.52 -13.79 5.10
N ASP A 178 13.24 -14.62 4.11
CA ASP A 178 14.18 -15.63 3.64
C ASP A 178 13.86 -16.07 2.21
N ARG A 179 14.82 -16.76 1.58
CA ARG A 179 14.66 -17.39 0.26
C ARG A 179 14.32 -18.86 0.42
N LEU A 180 13.04 -19.15 0.68
CA LEU A 180 12.56 -20.51 0.89
C LEU A 180 12.11 -21.18 -0.39
N ALA A 181 12.37 -22.50 -0.48
CA ALA A 181 11.73 -23.33 -1.47
C ALA A 181 10.23 -23.51 -1.17
N ALA A 182 9.44 -23.76 -2.22
CA ALA A 182 8.01 -24.01 -2.06
C ALA A 182 7.64 -25.07 -1.00
N PRO A 183 8.39 -26.22 -0.88
CA PRO A 183 8.11 -27.21 0.17
C PRO A 183 8.28 -26.68 1.60
N ASP A 184 9.16 -25.69 1.80
CA ASP A 184 9.49 -25.17 3.13
C ASP A 184 8.57 -24.01 3.56
N LEU A 185 7.87 -23.40 2.60
CA LEU A 185 6.97 -22.27 2.86
C LEU A 185 5.75 -22.66 3.69
N VAL A 186 5.09 -23.77 3.38
CA VAL A 186 3.88 -24.20 4.10
C VAL A 186 4.18 -24.56 5.56
N PRO A 187 5.24 -25.33 5.88
CA PRO A 187 5.68 -25.55 7.26
C PRO A 187 6.02 -24.22 8.00
N ARG A 188 6.61 -23.26 7.30
CA ARG A 188 6.91 -21.95 7.88
C ARG A 188 5.64 -21.17 8.19
N ILE A 189 4.67 -21.17 7.29
CA ILE A 189 3.34 -20.56 7.50
C ILE A 189 2.67 -21.20 8.72
N GLU A 190 2.62 -22.53 8.79
CA GLU A 190 2.02 -23.25 9.92
C GLU A 190 2.68 -22.91 11.24
N TYR A 191 4.02 -22.94 11.29
CA TYR A 191 4.78 -22.52 12.47
C TYR A 191 4.44 -21.09 12.91
N THR A 192 4.36 -20.16 11.97
CA THR A 192 4.07 -18.74 12.28
C THR A 192 2.65 -18.59 12.83
N ILE A 193 1.66 -19.25 12.22
CA ILE A 193 0.27 -19.24 12.68
C ILE A 193 0.17 -19.78 14.11
N GLN A 194 0.82 -20.90 14.39
CA GLN A 194 0.81 -21.52 15.74
C GLN A 194 1.55 -20.66 16.77
N LYS A 195 2.75 -20.18 16.44
CA LYS A 195 3.58 -19.36 17.35
C LYS A 195 2.87 -18.10 17.82
N PHE A 196 2.17 -17.41 16.94
CA PHE A 196 1.52 -16.13 17.25
C PHE A 196 -0.01 -16.24 17.40
N ASN A 197 -0.56 -17.45 17.33
CA ASN A 197 -2.00 -17.69 17.38
C ASN A 197 -2.77 -16.79 16.37
N LEU A 198 -2.31 -16.77 15.12
CA LEU A 198 -2.88 -15.88 14.11
C LEU A 198 -4.31 -16.27 13.76
N ALA A 199 -5.23 -15.29 13.79
CA ALA A 199 -6.61 -15.49 13.33
C ALA A 199 -6.68 -15.85 11.84
N TRP A 200 -5.73 -15.35 11.04
CA TRP A 200 -5.55 -15.67 9.62
C TRP A 200 -4.17 -15.20 9.14
N LEU A 201 -3.70 -15.79 8.03
CA LEU A 201 -2.52 -15.33 7.30
C LEU A 201 -2.93 -15.08 5.84
N GLY A 202 -2.69 -13.87 5.36
CA GLY A 202 -2.93 -13.49 3.98
C GLY A 202 -1.71 -13.80 3.11
N VAL A 203 -1.92 -14.41 1.95
CA VAL A 203 -0.87 -14.70 0.96
C VAL A 203 -1.24 -14.02 -0.36
N GLU A 204 -0.26 -13.39 -1.00
CA GLU A 204 -0.48 -12.74 -2.29
C GLU A 204 -0.98 -13.73 -3.35
N ASP A 205 -2.03 -13.32 -4.07
CA ASP A 205 -2.69 -14.09 -5.13
C ASP A 205 -1.89 -13.97 -6.45
N SER A 206 -0.63 -14.39 -6.41
CA SER A 206 0.23 -14.56 -7.57
C SER A 206 0.14 -16.01 -8.09
N SER A 207 0.64 -16.26 -9.30
CA SER A 207 0.63 -17.62 -9.85
C SER A 207 1.29 -18.66 -8.92
N PHE A 208 2.36 -18.26 -8.22
CA PHE A 208 3.03 -19.09 -7.23
C PHE A 208 2.29 -19.12 -5.89
N GLY A 209 1.82 -17.97 -5.42
CA GLY A 209 1.05 -17.85 -4.19
C GLY A 209 -0.21 -18.70 -4.17
N LEU A 210 -0.91 -18.83 -5.30
CA LEU A 210 -2.07 -19.71 -5.43
C LEU A 210 -1.76 -21.17 -5.08
N GLY A 211 -0.60 -21.68 -5.51
CA GLY A 211 -0.16 -23.03 -5.15
C GLY A 211 0.03 -23.18 -3.63
N ILE A 212 0.69 -22.21 -3.00
CA ILE A 212 0.90 -22.17 -1.54
C ILE A 212 -0.41 -22.09 -0.80
N ILE A 213 -1.32 -21.18 -1.24
CA ILE A 213 -2.65 -21.04 -0.67
C ILE A 213 -3.42 -22.36 -0.67
N GLN A 214 -3.42 -23.07 -1.81
CA GLN A 214 -4.11 -24.35 -1.93
C GLN A 214 -3.52 -25.43 -1.02
N MET A 215 -2.19 -25.51 -0.94
CA MET A 215 -1.50 -26.48 -0.08
C MET A 215 -1.80 -26.20 1.40
N ALA A 216 -1.66 -24.96 1.84
CA ALA A 216 -1.89 -24.56 3.22
C ALA A 216 -3.36 -24.77 3.65
N ARG A 217 -4.33 -24.43 2.78
CA ARG A 217 -5.76 -24.70 3.04
C ARG A 217 -6.11 -26.17 3.14
N ARG A 218 -5.46 -27.04 2.37
CA ARG A 218 -5.63 -28.49 2.50
C ARG A 218 -5.17 -29.02 3.86
N GLN A 219 -4.25 -28.33 4.52
CA GLN A 219 -3.80 -28.62 5.89
C GLN A 219 -4.69 -27.95 6.96
N GLY A 220 -5.78 -27.27 6.57
CA GLY A 220 -6.70 -26.61 7.49
C GLY A 220 -6.22 -25.27 8.01
N LEU A 221 -5.15 -24.68 7.44
CA LEU A 221 -4.63 -23.39 7.89
C LEU A 221 -5.55 -22.24 7.47
N PRO A 222 -5.73 -21.20 8.33
CA PRO A 222 -6.62 -20.06 8.08
C PRO A 222 -6.00 -19.06 7.09
N ILE A 223 -5.99 -19.39 5.81
CA ILE A 223 -5.36 -18.60 4.74
C ILE A 223 -6.37 -17.74 3.99
N LYS A 224 -6.03 -16.44 3.79
CA LYS A 224 -6.75 -15.50 2.93
C LYS A 224 -5.96 -15.19 1.66
N ASN A 225 -6.64 -14.97 0.54
CA ASN A 225 -6.02 -14.44 -0.68
C ASN A 225 -5.90 -12.93 -0.58
N LEU A 226 -4.73 -12.39 -0.90
CA LEU A 226 -4.46 -10.97 -1.02
C LEU A 226 -4.29 -10.61 -2.50
N LYS A 227 -5.14 -9.74 -3.03
CA LYS A 227 -5.11 -9.38 -4.46
C LYS A 227 -4.11 -8.26 -4.74
N ALA A 228 -3.24 -8.46 -5.71
CA ALA A 228 -2.36 -7.44 -6.29
C ALA A 228 -3.10 -6.67 -7.41
N ASP A 229 -4.16 -5.95 -7.05
CA ASP A 229 -5.05 -5.23 -7.98
C ASP A 229 -4.58 -3.81 -8.34
N LYS A 230 -3.47 -3.35 -7.77
CA LYS A 230 -2.89 -2.02 -7.95
C LYS A 230 -1.37 -2.09 -8.11
N SER A 231 -0.76 -1.02 -8.61
CA SER A 231 0.71 -0.89 -8.61
C SER A 231 1.28 -0.97 -7.19
N LYS A 232 2.53 -1.38 -7.03
CA LYS A 232 3.22 -1.47 -5.73
C LYS A 232 3.15 -0.16 -4.95
N THR A 233 3.42 0.95 -5.63
CA THR A 233 3.34 2.29 -5.03
C THR A 233 1.94 2.60 -4.52
N ALA A 234 0.89 2.37 -5.33
CA ALA A 234 -0.48 2.62 -4.91
C ALA A 234 -0.95 1.69 -3.76
N ARG A 235 -0.39 0.47 -3.66
CA ARG A 235 -0.65 -0.42 -2.52
C ARG A 235 0.02 0.06 -1.24
N ALA A 236 1.22 0.66 -1.33
CA ALA A 236 1.98 1.13 -0.17
C ALA A 236 1.42 2.44 0.45
N VAL A 237 0.60 3.19 -0.28
CA VAL A 237 0.02 4.46 0.21
C VAL A 237 -0.69 4.34 1.58
N PRO A 238 -1.59 3.36 1.84
CA PRO A 238 -2.20 3.21 3.16
C PRO A 238 -1.19 2.90 4.28
N ALA A 239 -0.12 2.17 3.96
CA ALA A 239 0.94 1.90 4.91
C ALA A 239 1.74 3.17 5.25
N ALA A 240 2.10 3.97 4.24
CA ALA A 240 2.79 5.24 4.44
C ALA A 240 1.95 6.21 5.28
N ALA A 241 0.66 6.33 4.98
CA ALA A 241 -0.27 7.14 5.78
C ALA A 241 -0.37 6.62 7.23
N GLY A 242 -0.44 5.30 7.43
CA GLY A 242 -0.48 4.70 8.76
C GLY A 242 0.80 4.95 9.57
N VAL A 243 1.96 4.94 8.93
CA VAL A 243 3.25 5.27 9.57
C VAL A 243 3.33 6.77 9.90
N GLU A 244 2.95 7.64 8.97
CA GLU A 244 2.94 9.09 9.14
C GLU A 244 2.00 9.52 10.28
N ASN A 245 0.78 9.00 10.28
CA ASN A 245 -0.26 9.34 11.28
C ASN A 245 -0.06 8.64 12.63
N GLY A 246 0.97 7.79 12.75
CA GLY A 246 1.27 7.07 13.99
C GLY A 246 0.22 6.02 14.38
N THR A 247 -0.34 5.33 13.38
CA THR A 247 -1.20 4.16 13.61
C THR A 247 -0.44 2.85 13.45
N ILE A 248 0.78 2.88 12.88
CA ILE A 248 1.65 1.72 12.70
C ILE A 248 2.92 1.90 13.53
N TYR A 249 3.24 0.90 14.34
CA TYR A 249 4.37 0.88 15.27
C TYR A 249 5.27 -0.31 15.00
N PHE A 250 6.57 -0.14 15.19
CA PHE A 250 7.58 -1.18 14.99
C PHE A 250 8.13 -1.67 16.33
N LEU A 251 8.41 -2.97 16.45
CA LEU A 251 9.00 -3.52 17.66
C LEU A 251 10.43 -2.98 17.84
N LYS A 252 10.66 -2.27 18.94
CA LYS A 252 11.95 -1.70 19.30
C LYS A 252 13.00 -2.81 19.49
N ASN A 253 14.19 -2.59 18.98
CA ASN A 253 15.32 -3.53 19.08
C ASN A 253 15.11 -4.90 18.40
N ALA A 254 14.09 -5.07 17.57
CA ALA A 254 13.91 -6.30 16.80
C ALA A 254 15.08 -6.52 15.82
N LYS A 255 15.50 -7.77 15.63
CA LYS A 255 16.64 -8.12 14.74
C LYS A 255 16.39 -7.71 13.28
N TRP A 256 15.14 -7.69 12.85
CA TRP A 256 14.73 -7.33 11.49
C TRP A 256 14.58 -5.81 11.28
N LEU A 257 14.52 -5.00 12.35
CA LEU A 257 14.13 -3.60 12.30
C LEU A 257 15.02 -2.75 11.40
N VAL A 258 16.34 -2.87 11.52
CA VAL A 258 17.31 -2.05 10.77
C VAL A 258 17.17 -2.24 9.27
N GLU A 259 17.03 -3.49 8.83
CA GLU A 259 16.87 -3.82 7.40
C GLU A 259 15.50 -3.35 6.88
N PHE A 260 14.46 -3.52 7.69
CA PHE A 260 13.12 -3.06 7.36
C PHE A 260 13.04 -1.52 7.21
N GLU A 261 13.58 -0.76 8.15
CA GLU A 261 13.65 0.71 8.07
C GLU A 261 14.43 1.18 6.84
N LYS A 262 15.52 0.48 6.49
CA LYS A 262 16.31 0.78 5.30
C LYS A 262 15.48 0.57 4.02
N GLU A 263 14.75 -0.53 3.94
CA GLU A 263 13.88 -0.84 2.81
C GLU A 263 12.75 0.21 2.68
N LEU A 264 12.06 0.54 3.79
CA LEU A 264 11.03 1.58 3.81
C LEU A 264 11.56 2.94 3.32
N THR A 265 12.69 3.38 3.87
CA THR A 265 13.26 4.69 3.51
C THR A 265 13.84 4.75 2.10
N SER A 266 14.05 3.60 1.46
CA SER A 266 14.52 3.50 0.07
C SER A 266 13.37 3.36 -0.93
N PHE A 267 12.16 3.10 -0.47
CA PHE A 267 11.01 2.85 -1.35
C PHE A 267 10.35 4.17 -1.82
N PRO A 268 9.97 4.26 -3.12
CA PRO A 268 10.22 3.32 -4.20
C PRO A 268 11.53 3.67 -4.92
N SER A 269 12.47 2.78 -4.96
CA SER A 269 13.64 2.96 -5.81
C SER A 269 13.88 1.71 -6.65
N SER A 270 14.22 1.90 -7.93
CA SER A 270 14.59 0.80 -8.81
C SER A 270 15.91 0.18 -8.35
N GLY A 271 15.92 -1.14 -8.15
CA GLY A 271 17.13 -1.91 -7.82
C GLY A 271 17.32 -2.24 -6.33
N THR A 272 16.37 -1.89 -5.46
CA THR A 272 16.31 -2.37 -4.07
C THR A 272 15.17 -3.38 -3.92
N HIS A 273 15.34 -4.33 -2.98
CA HIS A 273 14.25 -5.21 -2.59
C HIS A 273 13.14 -4.40 -1.92
N ASP A 274 11.88 -4.75 -2.21
CA ASP A 274 10.68 -4.08 -1.69
C ASP A 274 9.65 -5.08 -1.09
N ASP A 275 10.09 -6.32 -0.87
CA ASP A 275 9.25 -7.43 -0.42
C ASP A 275 8.62 -7.18 0.96
N GLN A 276 9.35 -6.51 1.87
CA GLN A 276 8.83 -6.15 3.19
C GLN A 276 7.84 -4.97 3.10
N VAL A 277 8.03 -4.06 2.15
CA VAL A 277 7.08 -2.97 1.88
C VAL A 277 5.77 -3.52 1.34
N ASP A 278 5.81 -4.51 0.42
CA ASP A 278 4.63 -5.19 -0.09
C ASP A 278 3.86 -5.91 1.03
N ALA A 279 4.56 -6.63 1.92
CA ALA A 279 3.94 -7.26 3.08
C ALA A 279 3.27 -6.24 4.02
N LEU A 280 3.93 -5.09 4.29
CA LEU A 280 3.35 -3.99 5.08
C LEU A 280 2.15 -3.36 4.39
N ALA A 281 2.20 -3.18 3.07
CA ALA A 281 1.09 -2.64 2.28
C ALA A 281 -0.17 -3.51 2.39
N TYR A 282 -0.01 -4.83 2.32
CA TYR A 282 -1.10 -5.77 2.56
C TYR A 282 -1.60 -5.71 4.01
N ALA A 283 -0.69 -5.61 4.98
CA ALA A 283 -1.06 -5.48 6.40
C ALA A 283 -1.89 -4.22 6.65
N ALA A 284 -1.45 -3.07 6.16
CA ALA A 284 -2.16 -1.80 6.32
C ALA A 284 -3.55 -1.83 5.67
N ARG A 285 -3.68 -2.43 4.46
CA ARG A 285 -4.96 -2.55 3.75
C ARG A 285 -6.01 -3.36 4.53
N HIS A 286 -5.58 -4.35 5.30
CA HIS A 286 -6.47 -5.31 5.97
C HIS A 286 -6.55 -5.10 7.49
N GLY A 287 -5.58 -4.44 8.11
CA GLY A 287 -5.48 -4.23 9.55
C GLY A 287 -5.95 -2.86 10.03
N ILE A 288 -5.88 -1.83 9.19
CA ILE A 288 -6.40 -0.50 9.55
C ILE A 288 -7.93 -0.56 9.54
N VAL A 289 -8.51 -0.68 10.72
CA VAL A 289 -9.96 -0.56 10.89
C VAL A 289 -10.31 0.92 10.72
N ARG A 290 -10.90 1.27 9.58
CA ARG A 290 -11.50 2.59 9.42
C ARG A 290 -12.62 2.72 10.45
N LYS A 291 -12.46 3.60 11.43
CA LYS A 291 -13.56 4.03 12.30
C LYS A 291 -14.53 4.86 11.46
N THR A 292 -15.38 4.20 10.68
CA THR A 292 -16.54 4.87 10.08
C THR A 292 -17.51 5.21 11.22
N LYS A 293 -17.44 6.42 11.74
CA LYS A 293 -18.51 7.00 12.53
C LYS A 293 -19.67 7.31 11.59
N TRP A 294 -20.44 6.28 11.21
CA TRP A 294 -21.80 6.51 10.74
C TRP A 294 -22.67 6.70 11.97
N SER A 295 -22.88 7.94 12.40
CA SER A 295 -24.03 8.26 13.22
C SER A 295 -25.25 8.24 12.29
N VAL A 296 -26.04 7.18 12.39
CA VAL A 296 -27.40 7.21 11.84
C VAL A 296 -28.16 8.22 12.67
N ILE A 297 -28.55 9.35 12.04
CA ILE A 297 -29.51 10.32 12.58
C ILE A 297 -30.91 9.78 12.27
#